data_3d5266f172c33506fbd7cccc208d6467
#
_entry.id   3d5266f172c33506fbd7cccc208d6467
#
_cell.length_a   1.000
_cell.length_b   1.000
_cell.length_c   1.000
_cell.angle_alpha   90.00
_cell.angle_beta   90.00
_cell.angle_gamma   90.00
#
_symmetry.space_group_name_H-M   'P 1'
#
loop_
_entity.id
_entity.type
_entity.pdbx_description
1 polymer ?
#
loop_
_entity_poly.entity_id
_entity_poly.type
_entity_poly.pdbx_seq_one_letter_code
_entity_poly.pdbx_strand_id
1 'polypeptide(L)'
;MLEAAGSFFDGSSAAKHKVTLRLDEARGVLSFDGEALEQPEEWPLAELRLLRDQPQGGWLSFALHIEGEDETLHHEARLSCRDGAMNAALRRAAPYLTRRDMHKGTGARVVTKLTVAVVAVLAMIFVILPAMATSLAHIMPREREVQFGRAVVNQMEWFLAGSSETDLTCNNEAGLAALRKMEARLTEGREMEYDLDIRVFDDEMVNAFAAPGGQIVIVRGLLDKATSADAVAGVLAHEIGHVENRDATIGALRAAGSAGLLSMVLGDFSGGTLAVLVTEHLISTSYTREAEILADDFALEALHEAEVSSEGLASFFDYILGLEGGGPALPAYLNTHPPSQARADKSRAHA
;
A
#
# COMPACT_ATOMS: atom_id res chain seq x y z
N MET A 1 40.08 47.31 -3.25
CA MET A 1 40.52 46.33 -2.24
C MET A 1 39.75 46.63 -0.98
N LEU A 2 38.98 45.69 -0.46
CA LEU A 2 38.20 45.82 0.78
C LEU A 2 38.99 45.20 1.92
N GLU A 3 39.11 45.91 3.06
CA GLU A 3 39.89 45.46 4.21
C GLU A 3 39.02 45.39 5.46
N ALA A 4 39.20 44.34 6.28
CA ALA A 4 38.44 44.14 7.50
C ALA A 4 39.24 43.36 8.55
N ALA A 5 38.92 43.56 9.83
CA ALA A 5 39.46 42.74 10.89
C ALA A 5 38.80 41.38 10.95
N GLY A 6 39.61 40.33 11.16
CA GLY A 6 39.14 38.96 11.30
C GLY A 6 39.87 38.19 12.40
N SER A 7 39.53 36.93 12.53
CA SER A 7 40.26 35.99 13.36
C SER A 7 40.58 34.72 12.59
N PHE A 8 41.80 34.27 12.75
CA PHE A 8 42.32 33.03 12.17
C PHE A 8 42.57 31.98 13.24
N PHE A 9 42.18 30.75 12.93
CA PHE A 9 42.47 29.57 13.70
C PHE A 9 43.22 28.60 12.79
N ASP A 10 44.42 28.20 13.21
CA ASP A 10 45.35 27.41 12.38
C ASP A 10 45.02 25.93 12.26
N GLY A 11 44.08 25.43 13.06
CA GLY A 11 43.68 23.99 13.11
C GLY A 11 44.60 23.14 13.99
N SER A 12 45.81 23.65 14.37
CA SER A 12 46.79 22.90 15.14
C SER A 12 46.80 23.28 16.63
N SER A 13 46.42 24.51 16.94
CA SER A 13 46.34 25.03 18.30
C SER A 13 44.94 25.53 18.62
N ALA A 14 44.60 25.66 19.92
CA ALA A 14 43.34 26.29 20.34
C ALA A 14 43.34 27.81 20.27
N ALA A 15 44.42 28.43 19.78
CA ALA A 15 44.60 29.88 19.76
C ALA A 15 43.82 30.49 18.57
N LYS A 16 43.19 31.64 18.84
CA LYS A 16 42.63 32.51 17.80
C LYS A 16 43.53 33.72 17.59
N HIS A 17 44.02 33.86 16.39
CA HIS A 17 44.94 34.97 16.02
C HIS A 17 44.13 36.09 15.36
N LYS A 18 44.42 37.33 15.76
CA LYS A 18 43.85 38.49 15.08
C LYS A 18 44.55 38.66 13.75
N VAL A 19 43.77 38.83 12.69
CA VAL A 19 44.25 39.02 11.33
C VAL A 19 43.52 40.16 10.64
N THR A 20 44.19 40.77 9.67
CA THR A 20 43.58 41.72 8.74
C THR A 20 43.30 41.00 7.44
N LEU A 21 42.00 40.96 7.04
CA LEU A 21 41.54 40.35 5.80
C LEU A 21 41.54 41.40 4.69
N ARG A 22 42.01 41.03 3.49
CA ARG A 22 41.96 41.84 2.28
C ARG A 22 41.34 41.04 1.13
N LEU A 23 40.23 41.52 0.62
CA LEU A 23 39.57 40.93 -0.51
C LEU A 23 40.03 41.55 -1.83
N ASP A 24 40.61 40.72 -2.69
CA ASP A 24 40.97 41.09 -4.06
C ASP A 24 40.05 40.34 -5.03
N GLU A 25 38.95 40.99 -5.43
CA GLU A 25 37.98 40.40 -6.35
C GLU A 25 38.57 40.17 -7.76
N ALA A 26 39.54 41.02 -8.18
CA ALA A 26 40.13 40.91 -9.50
C ALA A 26 41.07 39.71 -9.62
N ARG A 27 41.79 39.37 -8.55
CA ARG A 27 42.66 38.18 -8.46
C ARG A 27 41.88 36.92 -8.00
N GLY A 28 40.66 37.10 -7.49
CA GLY A 28 39.85 35.99 -6.97
C GLY A 28 40.40 35.37 -5.67
N VAL A 29 41.05 36.18 -4.83
CA VAL A 29 41.70 35.72 -3.59
C VAL A 29 41.27 36.55 -2.38
N LEU A 30 41.24 35.90 -1.22
CA LEU A 30 41.20 36.52 0.09
C LEU A 30 42.56 36.35 0.74
N SER A 31 43.29 37.47 0.88
CA SER A 31 44.57 37.49 1.61
C SER A 31 44.37 37.92 3.05
N PHE A 32 45.20 37.42 3.94
CA PHE A 32 45.20 37.82 5.33
C PHE A 32 46.58 37.76 5.93
N ASP A 33 46.84 38.69 6.84
CA ASP A 33 48.08 38.80 7.61
C ASP A 33 47.80 39.09 9.08
N GLY A 34 48.77 38.82 9.93
CA GLY A 34 48.70 39.09 11.37
C GLY A 34 50.00 38.75 12.07
N GLU A 35 50.18 39.26 13.30
CA GLU A 35 51.41 39.08 14.08
C GLU A 35 51.84 37.62 14.32
N ALA A 36 50.89 36.70 14.23
CA ALA A 36 51.11 35.25 14.45
C ALA A 36 51.42 34.48 13.16
N LEU A 37 51.39 35.14 11.99
CA LEU A 37 51.70 34.54 10.71
C LEU A 37 53.09 34.95 10.24
N GLU A 38 53.92 34.00 9.85
CA GLU A 38 55.27 34.29 9.35
C GLU A 38 55.24 35.00 7.99
N GLN A 39 54.16 34.74 7.21
CA GLN A 39 53.93 35.35 5.90
C GLN A 39 52.42 35.55 5.69
N PRO A 40 52.00 36.55 4.88
CA PRO A 40 50.62 36.69 4.46
C PRO A 40 50.14 35.41 3.75
N GLU A 41 48.95 34.91 4.10
CA GLU A 41 48.32 33.81 3.43
C GLU A 41 47.26 34.27 2.41
N GLU A 42 47.10 33.51 1.34
CA GLU A 42 46.10 33.76 0.31
C GLU A 42 45.22 32.55 0.13
N TRP A 43 43.91 32.75 0.26
CA TRP A 43 42.92 31.70 0.03
C TRP A 43 42.10 32.01 -1.24
N PRO A 44 42.05 31.06 -2.22
CA PRO A 44 41.25 31.28 -3.43
C PRO A 44 39.76 31.35 -3.08
N LEU A 45 39.03 32.33 -3.61
CA LEU A 45 37.60 32.52 -3.37
C LEU A 45 36.77 31.34 -3.84
N ALA A 46 37.21 30.62 -4.86
CA ALA A 46 36.55 29.42 -5.37
C ALA A 46 36.59 28.25 -4.38
N GLU A 47 37.58 28.20 -3.50
CA GLU A 47 37.76 27.12 -2.52
C GLU A 47 37.14 27.44 -1.16
N LEU A 48 36.64 28.66 -0.95
CA LEU A 48 36.01 29.04 0.31
C LEU A 48 34.66 28.31 0.49
N ARG A 49 34.45 27.75 1.67
CA ARG A 49 33.20 27.14 2.09
C ARG A 49 32.78 27.63 3.46
N LEU A 50 31.50 27.94 3.63
CA LEU A 50 30.93 28.28 4.93
C LEU A 50 30.91 27.04 5.85
N LEU A 51 31.37 27.24 7.07
CA LEU A 51 31.20 26.24 8.11
C LEU A 51 29.71 26.04 8.45
N ARG A 52 29.32 24.82 8.83
CA ARG A 52 27.93 24.52 9.20
C ARG A 52 27.49 25.27 10.44
N ASP A 53 28.37 25.32 11.43
CA ASP A 53 28.13 25.98 12.71
C ASP A 53 28.66 27.42 12.64
N GLN A 54 27.77 28.33 12.32
CA GLN A 54 28.09 29.73 12.29
C GLN A 54 27.98 30.34 13.69
N PRO A 55 28.99 31.13 14.15
CA PRO A 55 28.90 31.84 15.42
C PRO A 55 27.75 32.85 15.42
N GLN A 56 27.14 33.05 16.58
CA GLN A 56 26.11 34.08 16.75
C GLN A 56 26.71 35.50 16.62
N GLY A 57 25.86 36.50 16.34
CA GLY A 57 26.25 37.90 16.36
C GLY A 57 26.86 38.44 15.06
N GLY A 58 26.48 37.88 13.91
CA GLY A 58 26.86 38.40 12.58
C GLY A 58 28.25 37.99 12.09
N TRP A 59 28.89 37.06 12.77
CA TRP A 59 30.11 36.43 12.31
C TRP A 59 29.87 35.55 11.08
N LEU A 60 30.82 35.55 10.14
CA LEU A 60 30.90 34.62 9.04
C LEU A 60 32.17 33.79 9.21
N SER A 61 32.02 32.48 9.38
CA SER A 61 33.14 31.54 9.51
C SER A 61 33.22 30.64 8.31
N PHE A 62 34.41 30.52 7.73
CA PHE A 62 34.65 29.74 6.52
C PHE A 62 36.02 29.06 6.58
N ALA A 63 36.18 28.01 5.78
CA ALA A 63 37.41 27.25 5.62
C ALA A 63 37.66 26.98 4.14
N LEU A 64 38.85 26.48 3.80
CA LEU A 64 39.16 26.02 2.45
C LEU A 64 38.53 24.63 2.22
N HIS A 65 38.03 24.42 1.01
CA HIS A 65 37.70 23.11 0.49
C HIS A 65 39.01 22.37 0.18
N ILE A 66 39.06 21.10 0.59
CA ILE A 66 40.16 20.20 0.24
C ILE A 66 39.63 19.20 -0.78
N GLU A 67 40.23 19.13 -1.96
CA GLU A 67 40.02 18.03 -2.90
C GLU A 67 40.69 16.77 -2.36
N GLY A 68 39.90 15.81 -1.90
CA GLY A 68 40.36 14.52 -1.38
C GLY A 68 39.30 13.45 -1.45
N GLU A 69 39.67 12.19 -1.17
CA GLU A 69 38.77 11.05 -1.15
C GLU A 69 37.70 11.16 -0.05
N ASP A 70 37.93 11.98 0.97
CA ASP A 70 37.02 12.21 2.09
C ASP A 70 36.58 13.67 2.11
N GLU A 71 35.54 13.99 1.30
CA GLU A 71 34.98 15.34 1.09
C GLU A 71 34.35 15.97 2.34
N THR A 72 34.43 15.33 3.51
CA THR A 72 33.99 15.93 4.78
C THR A 72 35.07 16.75 5.46
N LEU A 73 36.33 16.66 5.00
CA LEU A 73 37.44 17.40 5.55
C LEU A 73 37.53 18.76 4.88
N HIS A 74 37.00 19.77 5.55
CA HIS A 74 37.49 21.13 5.36
C HIS A 74 38.89 21.22 5.98
N HIS A 75 39.71 22.07 5.42
CA HIS A 75 41.00 22.42 6.07
C HIS A 75 40.71 22.72 7.54
N GLU A 76 41.54 22.23 8.45
CA GLU A 76 41.35 22.46 9.90
C GLU A 76 41.43 23.94 10.25
N ALA A 77 42.17 24.74 9.44
CA ALA A 77 42.23 26.16 9.57
C ALA A 77 40.90 26.84 9.22
N ARG A 78 40.58 27.89 9.97
CA ARG A 78 39.30 28.61 9.88
C ARG A 78 39.53 30.10 9.92
N LEU A 79 38.87 30.85 9.06
CA LEU A 79 38.77 32.29 9.11
C LEU A 79 37.38 32.70 9.56
N SER A 80 37.30 33.76 10.37
CA SER A 80 36.04 34.33 10.82
C SER A 80 36.10 35.84 10.71
N CYS A 81 35.05 36.44 10.14
CA CYS A 81 34.89 37.88 9.99
C CYS A 81 33.53 38.34 10.49
N ARG A 82 33.49 39.53 11.14
CA ARG A 82 32.22 40.12 11.61
C ARG A 82 31.84 41.38 10.82
N ASP A 83 32.73 41.89 9.98
CA ASP A 83 32.43 43.06 9.17
C ASP A 83 31.34 42.79 8.12
N GLY A 84 30.26 43.57 8.16
CA GLY A 84 29.11 43.36 7.30
C GLY A 84 29.39 43.63 5.82
N ALA A 85 30.28 44.60 5.51
CA ALA A 85 30.65 44.93 4.13
C ALA A 85 31.54 43.84 3.53
N MET A 86 32.51 43.36 4.29
CA MET A 86 33.36 42.21 3.92
C MET A 86 32.53 40.95 3.73
N ASN A 87 31.62 40.63 4.66
CA ASN A 87 30.76 39.47 4.57
C ASN A 87 29.83 39.51 3.34
N ALA A 88 29.28 40.70 3.00
CA ALA A 88 28.47 40.89 1.81
C ALA A 88 29.33 40.77 0.52
N ALA A 89 30.55 41.28 0.51
CA ALA A 89 31.46 41.15 -0.61
C ALA A 89 31.88 39.69 -0.84
N LEU A 90 32.27 38.97 0.22
CA LEU A 90 32.60 37.54 0.14
C LEU A 90 31.42 36.69 -0.40
N ARG A 91 30.20 36.95 0.04
CA ARG A 91 29.02 36.26 -0.48
C ARG A 91 28.76 36.50 -1.97
N ARG A 92 29.18 37.66 -2.50
CA ARG A 92 29.08 37.98 -3.94
C ARG A 92 30.25 37.43 -4.75
N ALA A 93 31.47 37.55 -4.21
CA ALA A 93 32.69 37.24 -4.94
C ALA A 93 33.09 35.75 -4.89
N ALA A 94 32.71 35.02 -3.81
CA ALA A 94 33.04 33.60 -3.67
C ALA A 94 31.91 32.71 -4.23
N PRO A 95 32.08 32.14 -5.44
CA PRO A 95 30.99 31.50 -6.18
C PRO A 95 30.46 30.24 -5.49
N TYR A 96 31.28 29.59 -4.70
CA TYR A 96 30.93 28.30 -4.06
C TYR A 96 30.87 28.40 -2.53
N LEU A 97 30.86 29.61 -1.97
CA LEU A 97 30.89 29.84 -0.53
C LEU A 97 29.77 29.08 0.24
N THR A 98 28.56 29.04 -0.34
CA THR A 98 27.39 28.36 0.26
C THR A 98 27.17 26.94 -0.28
N ARG A 99 28.03 26.49 -1.19
CA ARG A 99 27.90 25.15 -1.78
C ARG A 99 28.16 24.09 -0.71
N ARG A 100 27.27 23.13 -0.66
CA ARG A 100 27.47 21.89 0.13
C ARG A 100 28.17 20.89 -0.76
N ASP A 101 29.41 20.61 -0.46
CA ASP A 101 30.13 19.55 -1.13
C ASP A 101 29.61 18.21 -0.61
N MET A 102 29.14 17.37 -1.52
CA MET A 102 28.64 16.04 -1.22
C MET A 102 29.66 15.02 -1.76
N HIS A 103 29.91 13.97 -1.00
CA HIS A 103 30.79 12.87 -1.45
C HIS A 103 30.38 12.37 -2.85
N LYS A 104 31.37 12.17 -3.72
CA LYS A 104 31.18 11.46 -5.00
C LYS A 104 30.61 10.07 -4.67
N GLY A 105 29.39 9.79 -5.14
CA GLY A 105 28.68 8.53 -4.86
C GLY A 105 27.68 8.57 -3.73
N THR A 106 27.57 9.65 -2.93
CA THR A 106 26.52 9.78 -1.90
C THR A 106 25.13 9.70 -2.54
N GLY A 107 24.91 10.36 -3.68
CA GLY A 107 23.66 10.24 -4.43
C GLY A 107 23.35 8.82 -4.85
N ALA A 108 24.33 8.10 -5.40
CA ALA A 108 24.18 6.70 -5.79
C ALA A 108 23.85 5.81 -4.58
N ARG A 109 24.55 5.98 -3.45
CA ARG A 109 24.28 5.22 -2.21
C ARG A 109 22.89 5.49 -1.67
N VAL A 110 22.41 6.74 -1.70
CA VAL A 110 21.05 7.10 -1.28
C VAL A 110 20.03 6.47 -2.21
N VAL A 111 20.20 6.58 -3.52
CA VAL A 111 19.33 5.95 -4.51
C VAL A 111 19.29 4.44 -4.31
N THR A 112 20.44 3.78 -4.14
CA THR A 112 20.49 2.32 -3.88
C THR A 112 19.71 1.94 -2.62
N LYS A 113 19.92 2.67 -1.50
CA LYS A 113 19.19 2.40 -0.25
C LYS A 113 17.68 2.59 -0.41
N LEU A 114 17.24 3.63 -1.12
CA LEU A 114 15.83 3.87 -1.41
C LEU A 114 15.26 2.76 -2.31
N THR A 115 15.98 2.35 -3.34
CA THR A 115 15.56 1.24 -4.22
C THR A 115 15.41 -0.06 -3.42
N VAL A 116 16.38 -0.39 -2.58
CA VAL A 116 16.29 -1.59 -1.71
C VAL A 116 15.09 -1.50 -0.77
N ALA A 117 14.85 -0.33 -0.16
CA ALA A 117 13.70 -0.13 0.72
C ALA A 117 12.36 -0.31 -0.04
N VAL A 118 12.25 0.27 -1.24
CA VAL A 118 11.06 0.10 -2.10
C VAL A 118 10.86 -1.36 -2.48
N VAL A 119 11.91 -2.05 -2.93
CA VAL A 119 11.84 -3.48 -3.27
C VAL A 119 11.43 -4.32 -2.06
N ALA A 120 11.97 -4.03 -0.87
CA ALA A 120 11.59 -4.73 0.36
C ALA A 120 10.11 -4.53 0.71
N VAL A 121 9.58 -3.31 0.57
CA VAL A 121 8.15 -3.01 0.79
C VAL A 121 7.28 -3.74 -0.24
N LEU A 122 7.66 -3.72 -1.51
CA LEU A 122 6.94 -4.45 -2.55
C LEU A 122 6.96 -5.96 -2.29
N ALA A 123 8.10 -6.53 -1.91
CA ALA A 123 8.20 -7.95 -1.55
C ALA A 123 7.33 -8.29 -0.33
N MET A 124 7.27 -7.40 0.68
CA MET A 124 6.40 -7.55 1.83
C MET A 124 4.93 -7.62 1.41
N ILE A 125 4.46 -6.67 0.60
CA ILE A 125 3.05 -6.57 0.20
C ILE A 125 2.64 -7.68 -0.77
N PHE A 126 3.47 -7.98 -1.78
CA PHE A 126 3.07 -8.88 -2.87
C PHE A 126 3.50 -10.34 -2.70
N VAL A 127 4.42 -10.64 -1.78
CA VAL A 127 4.93 -12.00 -1.56
C VAL A 127 4.71 -12.46 -0.13
N ILE A 128 5.23 -11.71 0.85
CA ILE A 128 5.26 -12.17 2.24
C ILE A 128 3.86 -12.15 2.85
N LEU A 129 3.12 -11.04 2.73
CA LEU A 129 1.77 -10.94 3.29
C LEU A 129 0.79 -11.96 2.68
N PRO A 130 0.72 -12.15 1.34
CA PRO A 130 -0.13 -13.19 0.77
C PRO A 130 0.22 -14.59 1.26
N ALA A 131 1.51 -14.94 1.32
CA ALA A 131 1.94 -16.24 1.83
C ALA A 131 1.60 -16.45 3.31
N MET A 132 1.78 -15.41 4.14
CA MET A 132 1.40 -15.44 5.56
C MET A 132 -0.11 -15.56 5.73
N ALA A 133 -0.91 -14.81 4.97
CA ALA A 133 -2.36 -14.85 5.04
C ALA A 133 -2.89 -16.27 4.71
N THR A 134 -2.37 -16.88 3.65
CA THR A 134 -2.71 -18.26 3.28
C THR A 134 -2.33 -19.24 4.40
N SER A 135 -1.10 -19.15 4.93
CA SER A 135 -0.68 -20.03 6.04
C SER A 135 -1.53 -19.83 7.29
N LEU A 136 -1.86 -18.58 7.62
CA LEU A 136 -2.66 -18.25 8.80
C LEU A 136 -4.12 -18.75 8.63
N ALA A 137 -4.69 -18.65 7.44
CA ALA A 137 -6.01 -19.18 7.14
C ALA A 137 -6.07 -20.69 7.46
N HIS A 138 -5.08 -21.46 7.02
CA HIS A 138 -5.04 -22.91 7.23
C HIS A 138 -4.89 -23.35 8.69
N ILE A 139 -4.30 -22.53 9.55
CA ILE A 139 -4.13 -22.84 10.99
C ILE A 139 -5.18 -22.19 11.88
N MET A 140 -6.07 -21.37 11.31
CA MET A 140 -7.15 -20.71 12.06
C MET A 140 -8.16 -21.75 12.56
N PRO A 141 -8.48 -21.79 13.87
CA PRO A 141 -9.55 -22.66 14.38
C PRO A 141 -10.90 -22.32 13.73
N ARG A 142 -11.65 -23.37 13.33
CA ARG A 142 -12.96 -23.24 12.63
C ARG A 142 -13.93 -22.33 13.37
N GLU A 143 -14.02 -22.47 14.68
CA GLU A 143 -14.93 -21.69 15.51
C GLU A 143 -14.60 -20.19 15.48
N ARG A 144 -13.32 -19.84 15.39
CA ARG A 144 -12.87 -18.44 15.26
C ARG A 144 -13.16 -17.89 13.87
N GLU A 145 -13.00 -18.72 12.85
CA GLU A 145 -13.28 -18.32 11.48
C GLU A 145 -14.78 -18.08 11.28
N VAL A 146 -15.66 -18.95 11.83
CA VAL A 146 -17.11 -18.75 11.83
C VAL A 146 -17.51 -17.46 12.56
N GLN A 147 -16.91 -17.19 13.73
CA GLN A 147 -17.18 -15.93 14.46
C GLN A 147 -16.71 -14.70 13.66
N PHE A 148 -15.57 -14.80 13.01
CA PHE A 148 -15.05 -13.75 12.15
C PHE A 148 -15.97 -13.50 10.94
N GLY A 149 -16.41 -14.56 10.25
CA GLY A 149 -17.33 -14.45 9.13
C GLY A 149 -18.67 -13.81 9.51
N ARG A 150 -19.24 -14.20 10.65
CA ARG A 150 -20.47 -13.57 11.17
C ARG A 150 -20.28 -12.07 11.41
N ALA A 151 -19.16 -11.68 12.00
CA ALA A 151 -18.84 -10.26 12.22
C ALA A 151 -18.70 -9.51 10.89
N VAL A 152 -18.05 -10.12 9.90
CA VAL A 152 -17.93 -9.57 8.54
C VAL A 152 -19.30 -9.40 7.88
N VAL A 153 -20.14 -10.43 7.89
CA VAL A 153 -21.49 -10.37 7.28
C VAL A 153 -22.36 -9.30 7.95
N ASN A 154 -22.34 -9.20 9.28
CA ASN A 154 -23.09 -8.17 10.00
C ASN A 154 -22.55 -6.74 9.67
N GLN A 155 -21.26 -6.59 9.49
CA GLN A 155 -20.67 -5.32 9.06
C GLN A 155 -21.06 -4.96 7.62
N MET A 156 -21.12 -5.97 6.73
CA MET A 156 -21.59 -5.78 5.35
C MET A 156 -23.06 -5.37 5.32
N GLU A 157 -23.91 -6.02 6.10
CA GLU A 157 -25.32 -5.67 6.24
C GLU A 157 -25.48 -4.21 6.67
N TRP A 158 -24.78 -3.79 7.73
CA TRP A 158 -24.78 -2.42 8.20
C TRP A 158 -24.31 -1.41 7.12
N PHE A 159 -23.30 -1.77 6.34
CA PHE A 159 -22.80 -0.93 5.24
C PHE A 159 -23.83 -0.80 4.11
N LEU A 160 -24.45 -1.91 3.68
CA LEU A 160 -25.47 -1.93 2.63
C LEU A 160 -26.74 -1.22 3.07
N ALA A 161 -27.12 -1.31 4.34
CA ALA A 161 -28.24 -0.56 4.93
C ALA A 161 -28.00 0.97 5.02
N GLY A 162 -26.89 1.47 4.49
CA GLY A 162 -26.53 2.90 4.55
C GLY A 162 -26.28 3.40 5.96
N SER A 163 -25.69 2.56 6.82
CA SER A 163 -25.43 2.85 8.24
C SER A 163 -26.72 3.09 9.06
N SER A 164 -27.84 2.56 8.62
CA SER A 164 -29.10 2.53 9.35
C SER A 164 -29.24 1.24 10.17
N GLU A 165 -30.13 1.23 11.17
CA GLU A 165 -30.48 0.01 11.93
C GLU A 165 -31.48 -0.87 11.16
N THR A 166 -31.53 -0.77 9.84
CA THR A 166 -32.46 -1.55 9.00
C THR A 166 -31.92 -2.97 8.86
N ASP A 167 -32.69 -3.95 9.27
CA ASP A 167 -32.43 -5.36 9.01
C ASP A 167 -32.71 -5.65 7.52
N LEU A 168 -31.67 -6.03 6.78
CA LEU A 168 -31.79 -6.39 5.37
C LEU A 168 -32.05 -7.91 5.19
N THR A 169 -32.02 -8.69 6.26
CA THR A 169 -32.18 -10.13 6.16
C THR A 169 -33.58 -10.53 5.75
N CYS A 170 -33.72 -11.16 4.59
CA CYS A 170 -34.96 -11.76 4.13
C CYS A 170 -35.36 -12.97 4.98
N ASN A 171 -36.55 -12.94 5.59
CA ASN A 171 -37.07 -13.99 6.48
C ASN A 171 -38.21 -14.80 5.84
N ASN A 172 -38.26 -14.93 4.50
CA ASN A 172 -39.27 -15.72 3.83
C ASN A 172 -38.97 -17.25 4.01
N GLU A 173 -39.75 -17.92 4.83
CA GLU A 173 -39.53 -19.34 5.17
C GLU A 173 -39.51 -20.28 3.94
N ALA A 174 -40.37 -20.04 2.96
CA ALA A 174 -40.46 -20.89 1.77
C ALA A 174 -39.23 -20.71 0.87
N GLY A 175 -38.75 -19.43 0.70
CA GLY A 175 -37.54 -19.12 -0.05
C GLY A 175 -36.31 -19.70 0.62
N LEU A 176 -36.15 -19.50 1.92
CA LEU A 176 -35.03 -20.07 2.68
C LEU A 176 -35.04 -21.61 2.69
N ALA A 177 -36.23 -22.24 2.74
CA ALA A 177 -36.34 -23.71 2.63
C ALA A 177 -35.92 -24.20 1.24
N ALA A 178 -36.24 -23.46 0.17
CA ALA A 178 -35.81 -23.80 -1.18
C ALA A 178 -34.27 -23.70 -1.32
N LEU A 179 -33.66 -22.66 -0.77
CA LEU A 179 -32.19 -22.51 -0.77
C LEU A 179 -31.51 -23.61 0.04
N ARG A 180 -32.00 -23.95 1.22
CA ARG A 180 -31.46 -25.10 2.01
C ARG A 180 -31.59 -26.44 1.29
N LYS A 181 -32.70 -26.64 0.55
CA LYS A 181 -32.85 -27.84 -0.26
C LYS A 181 -31.85 -27.89 -1.42
N MET A 182 -31.58 -26.73 -2.02
CA MET A 182 -30.58 -26.61 -3.08
C MET A 182 -29.17 -26.85 -2.53
N GLU A 183 -28.82 -26.24 -1.42
CA GLU A 183 -27.57 -26.46 -0.68
C GLU A 183 -27.36 -27.95 -0.37
N ALA A 184 -28.34 -28.59 0.29
CA ALA A 184 -28.26 -30.00 0.65
C ALA A 184 -28.02 -30.91 -0.56
N ARG A 185 -28.60 -30.56 -1.71
CA ARG A 185 -28.41 -31.31 -2.96
C ARG A 185 -27.02 -31.10 -3.56
N LEU A 186 -26.49 -29.87 -3.51
CA LEU A 186 -25.17 -29.53 -4.03
C LEU A 186 -24.02 -30.07 -3.17
N THR A 187 -24.28 -30.33 -1.90
CA THR A 187 -23.31 -30.86 -0.93
C THR A 187 -23.51 -32.32 -0.57
N GLU A 188 -24.48 -33.02 -1.21
CA GLU A 188 -24.77 -34.41 -0.95
C GLU A 188 -23.57 -35.31 -1.22
N GLY A 189 -23.18 -36.12 -0.23
CA GLY A 189 -22.01 -36.99 -0.33
C GLY A 189 -20.66 -36.33 -0.16
N ARG A 190 -20.61 -35.02 0.08
CA ARG A 190 -19.37 -34.26 0.31
C ARG A 190 -19.16 -34.02 1.81
N GLU A 191 -17.93 -34.19 2.26
CA GLU A 191 -17.54 -33.76 3.62
C GLU A 191 -17.14 -32.26 3.59
N MET A 192 -18.13 -31.41 3.92
CA MET A 192 -17.90 -29.97 3.99
C MET A 192 -17.08 -29.59 5.23
N GLU A 193 -16.12 -28.69 5.08
CA GLU A 193 -15.32 -28.20 6.23
C GLU A 193 -16.16 -27.36 7.20
N TYR A 194 -17.21 -26.68 6.70
CA TYR A 194 -18.09 -25.80 7.47
C TYR A 194 -19.55 -26.16 7.27
N ASP A 195 -20.34 -25.98 8.33
CA ASP A 195 -21.80 -25.85 8.19
C ASP A 195 -22.08 -24.52 7.47
N LEU A 196 -22.79 -24.58 6.36
CA LEU A 196 -23.09 -23.40 5.55
C LEU A 196 -24.22 -22.58 6.19
N ASP A 197 -24.00 -21.26 6.35
CA ASP A 197 -25.02 -20.30 6.82
C ASP A 197 -25.38 -19.36 5.65
N ILE A 198 -26.47 -19.68 4.94
CA ILE A 198 -26.91 -18.95 3.77
C ILE A 198 -27.94 -17.91 4.17
N ARG A 199 -27.63 -16.62 3.92
CA ARG A 199 -28.53 -15.49 4.14
C ARG A 199 -28.90 -14.81 2.82
N VAL A 200 -30.09 -14.22 2.80
CA VAL A 200 -30.54 -13.40 1.67
C VAL A 200 -30.71 -11.97 2.16
N PHE A 201 -30.05 -11.03 1.51
CA PHE A 201 -30.20 -9.59 1.79
C PHE A 201 -31.16 -8.93 0.82
N ASP A 202 -32.09 -8.14 1.34
CA ASP A 202 -33.07 -7.36 0.58
C ASP A 202 -32.47 -6.09 0.00
N ASP A 203 -31.73 -6.24 -1.09
CA ASP A 203 -31.13 -5.16 -1.87
C ASP A 203 -31.28 -5.46 -3.37
N GLU A 204 -31.32 -4.42 -4.20
CA GLU A 204 -31.48 -4.55 -5.65
C GLU A 204 -30.16 -4.92 -6.36
N MET A 205 -29.06 -4.90 -5.66
CA MET A 205 -27.72 -5.24 -6.19
C MET A 205 -27.69 -6.68 -6.68
N VAL A 206 -27.21 -6.91 -7.90
CA VAL A 206 -26.98 -8.25 -8.44
C VAL A 206 -25.64 -8.75 -7.90
N ASN A 207 -25.69 -9.51 -6.80
CA ASN A 207 -24.50 -10.06 -6.16
C ASN A 207 -24.78 -11.29 -5.32
N ALA A 208 -23.74 -12.12 -5.14
CA ALA A 208 -23.60 -13.11 -4.09
C ALA A 208 -22.13 -13.11 -3.65
N PHE A 209 -21.85 -13.51 -2.43
CA PHE A 209 -20.48 -13.62 -1.96
C PHE A 209 -20.35 -14.61 -0.80
N ALA A 210 -19.22 -15.29 -0.78
CA ALA A 210 -18.78 -16.07 0.36
C ALA A 210 -18.08 -15.17 1.38
N ALA A 211 -18.26 -15.45 2.66
CA ALA A 211 -17.53 -14.85 3.77
C ALA A 211 -16.86 -15.95 4.60
N PRO A 212 -15.88 -15.61 5.47
CA PRO A 212 -15.16 -16.61 6.25
C PRO A 212 -16.05 -17.56 7.04
N GLY A 213 -15.64 -18.83 7.16
CA GLY A 213 -16.29 -19.79 8.06
C GLY A 213 -17.67 -20.26 7.62
N GLY A 214 -17.89 -20.45 6.32
CA GLY A 214 -19.13 -21.04 5.79
C GLY A 214 -20.28 -20.06 5.63
N GLN A 215 -20.07 -18.76 5.78
CA GLN A 215 -21.10 -17.76 5.56
C GLN A 215 -21.25 -17.47 4.07
N ILE A 216 -22.47 -17.51 3.54
CA ILE A 216 -22.80 -17.14 2.16
C ILE A 216 -23.95 -16.15 2.19
N VAL A 217 -23.80 -15.06 1.46
CA VAL A 217 -24.85 -14.06 1.28
C VAL A 217 -25.25 -14.03 -0.19
N ILE A 218 -26.55 -14.18 -0.44
CA ILE A 218 -27.16 -13.94 -1.74
C ILE A 218 -27.96 -12.66 -1.64
N VAL A 219 -27.74 -11.74 -2.58
CA VAL A 219 -28.51 -10.49 -2.62
C VAL A 219 -29.75 -10.69 -3.49
N ARG A 220 -30.91 -10.18 -3.05
CA ARG A 220 -32.20 -10.36 -3.74
C ARG A 220 -32.13 -10.00 -5.23
N GLY A 221 -31.40 -8.95 -5.58
CA GLY A 221 -31.22 -8.56 -6.99
C GLY A 221 -30.67 -9.67 -7.88
N LEU A 222 -29.84 -10.58 -7.35
CA LEU A 222 -29.37 -11.75 -8.10
C LEU A 222 -30.53 -12.74 -8.33
N LEU A 223 -31.35 -13.02 -7.30
CA LEU A 223 -32.51 -13.93 -7.43
C LEU A 223 -33.54 -13.35 -8.42
N ASP A 224 -33.76 -12.04 -8.42
CA ASP A 224 -34.67 -11.36 -9.34
C ASP A 224 -34.23 -11.44 -10.81
N LYS A 225 -32.93 -11.55 -11.05
CA LYS A 225 -32.32 -11.60 -12.39
C LYS A 225 -31.96 -13.00 -12.85
N ALA A 226 -31.93 -13.97 -11.96
CA ALA A 226 -31.69 -15.36 -12.33
C ALA A 226 -32.79 -15.87 -13.25
N THR A 227 -32.42 -16.48 -14.35
CA THR A 227 -33.36 -16.98 -15.37
C THR A 227 -33.98 -18.33 -15.02
N SER A 228 -33.37 -19.04 -14.08
CA SER A 228 -33.81 -20.39 -13.65
C SER A 228 -33.29 -20.72 -12.26
N ALA A 229 -33.86 -21.79 -11.65
CA ALA A 229 -33.33 -22.35 -10.41
C ALA A 229 -31.90 -22.87 -10.59
N ASP A 230 -31.58 -23.44 -11.77
CA ASP A 230 -30.23 -23.92 -12.09
C ASP A 230 -29.20 -22.79 -12.15
N ALA A 231 -29.60 -21.56 -12.57
CA ALA A 231 -28.74 -20.41 -12.52
C ALA A 231 -28.39 -20.04 -11.07
N VAL A 232 -29.37 -20.05 -10.16
CA VAL A 232 -29.13 -19.83 -8.72
C VAL A 232 -28.26 -20.93 -8.13
N ALA A 233 -28.52 -22.19 -8.50
CA ALA A 233 -27.73 -23.34 -8.06
C ALA A 233 -26.27 -23.23 -8.52
N GLY A 234 -26.07 -22.80 -9.76
CA GLY A 234 -24.71 -22.57 -10.29
C GLY A 234 -23.91 -21.52 -9.52
N VAL A 235 -24.54 -20.36 -9.25
CA VAL A 235 -23.92 -19.32 -8.44
C VAL A 235 -23.68 -19.80 -7.00
N LEU A 236 -24.67 -20.46 -6.37
CA LEU A 236 -24.52 -20.99 -5.02
C LEU A 236 -23.37 -22.00 -4.95
N ALA A 237 -23.27 -22.92 -5.92
CA ALA A 237 -22.20 -23.91 -5.99
C ALA A 237 -20.82 -23.23 -6.13
N HIS A 238 -20.74 -22.12 -6.89
CA HIS A 238 -19.52 -21.33 -7.01
C HIS A 238 -19.12 -20.67 -5.68
N GLU A 239 -20.09 -20.08 -4.96
CA GLU A 239 -19.82 -19.50 -3.62
C GLU A 239 -19.42 -20.59 -2.60
N ILE A 240 -19.99 -21.79 -2.68
CA ILE A 240 -19.56 -22.94 -1.87
C ILE A 240 -18.10 -23.30 -2.20
N GLY A 241 -17.69 -23.23 -3.47
CA GLY A 241 -16.31 -23.43 -3.88
C GLY A 241 -15.34 -22.43 -3.22
N HIS A 242 -15.71 -21.16 -3.11
CA HIS A 242 -14.94 -20.17 -2.38
C HIS A 242 -14.86 -20.44 -0.87
N VAL A 243 -15.92 -20.99 -0.28
CA VAL A 243 -15.91 -21.44 1.12
C VAL A 243 -14.90 -22.57 1.31
N GLU A 244 -14.97 -23.61 0.47
CA GLU A 244 -14.07 -24.76 0.53
C GLU A 244 -12.59 -24.38 0.36
N ASN A 245 -12.32 -23.46 -0.54
CA ASN A 245 -10.97 -22.92 -0.77
C ASN A 245 -10.54 -21.89 0.30
N ARG A 246 -11.44 -21.50 1.22
CA ARG A 246 -11.21 -20.45 2.24
C ARG A 246 -10.80 -19.11 1.64
N ASP A 247 -11.20 -18.82 0.40
CA ASP A 247 -10.76 -17.64 -0.34
C ASP A 247 -11.13 -16.34 0.35
N ALA A 248 -12.33 -16.26 0.91
CA ALA A 248 -12.78 -15.09 1.68
C ALA A 248 -11.92 -14.84 2.94
N THR A 249 -11.52 -15.91 3.63
CA THR A 249 -10.64 -15.84 4.81
C THR A 249 -9.25 -15.36 4.42
N ILE A 250 -8.68 -15.93 3.36
CA ILE A 250 -7.37 -15.53 2.84
C ILE A 250 -7.42 -14.06 2.37
N GLY A 251 -8.47 -13.66 1.67
CA GLY A 251 -8.69 -12.28 1.22
C GLY A 251 -8.78 -11.30 2.38
N ALA A 252 -9.59 -11.61 3.40
CA ALA A 252 -9.75 -10.80 4.60
C ALA A 252 -8.43 -10.65 5.39
N LEU A 253 -7.65 -11.73 5.54
CA LEU A 253 -6.35 -11.69 6.20
C LEU A 253 -5.31 -10.90 5.41
N ARG A 254 -5.33 -10.96 4.08
CA ARG A 254 -4.49 -10.12 3.21
C ARG A 254 -4.84 -8.65 3.35
N ALA A 255 -6.12 -8.32 3.33
CA ALA A 255 -6.61 -6.96 3.52
C ALA A 255 -6.21 -6.40 4.90
N ALA A 256 -6.45 -7.17 5.97
CA ALA A 256 -6.08 -6.82 7.32
C ALA A 256 -4.57 -6.59 7.49
N GLY A 257 -3.74 -7.46 6.90
CA GLY A 257 -2.30 -7.33 6.91
C GLY A 257 -1.80 -6.09 6.16
N SER A 258 -2.35 -5.82 4.98
CA SER A 258 -2.00 -4.65 4.18
C SER A 258 -2.43 -3.34 4.85
N ALA A 259 -3.64 -3.30 5.39
CA ALA A 259 -4.16 -2.15 6.13
C ALA A 259 -3.36 -1.91 7.42
N GLY A 260 -3.00 -2.97 8.15
CA GLY A 260 -2.14 -2.87 9.33
C GLY A 260 -0.76 -2.30 9.04
N LEU A 261 -0.13 -2.72 7.94
CA LEU A 261 1.14 -2.13 7.48
C LEU A 261 0.98 -0.65 7.10
N LEU A 262 -0.08 -0.31 6.37
CA LEU A 262 -0.34 1.07 5.98
C LEU A 262 -0.57 1.95 7.21
N SER A 263 -1.37 1.48 8.18
CA SER A 263 -1.60 2.18 9.45
C SER A 263 -0.30 2.41 10.21
N MET A 264 0.59 1.42 10.25
CA MET A 264 1.91 1.55 10.88
C MET A 264 2.79 2.61 10.21
N VAL A 265 2.77 2.68 8.88
CA VAL A 265 3.54 3.68 8.11
C VAL A 265 2.98 5.09 8.28
N LEU A 266 1.64 5.23 8.32
CA LEU A 266 0.95 6.52 8.46
C LEU A 266 0.81 6.97 9.92
N GLY A 267 1.11 6.09 10.90
CA GLY A 267 0.97 6.38 12.33
C GLY A 267 -0.48 6.37 12.83
N ASP A 268 -1.41 5.80 12.06
CA ASP A 268 -2.81 5.64 12.45
C ASP A 268 -3.06 4.23 13.01
N PHE A 269 -3.32 4.15 14.31
CA PHE A 269 -3.56 2.90 15.04
C PHE A 269 -5.04 2.72 15.45
N SER A 270 -5.98 3.46 14.84
CA SER A 270 -7.39 3.32 15.16
C SER A 270 -7.96 2.02 14.56
N GLY A 271 -8.27 1.05 15.42
CA GLY A 271 -8.77 -0.28 14.98
C GLY A 271 -10.09 -0.24 14.20
N GLY A 272 -10.86 0.84 14.26
CA GLY A 272 -12.10 1.04 13.47
C GLY A 272 -11.84 1.12 11.97
N THR A 273 -10.76 1.76 11.55
CA THR A 273 -10.37 1.87 10.16
C THR A 273 -10.07 0.50 9.54
N LEU A 274 -9.51 -0.42 10.31
CA LEU A 274 -9.16 -1.77 9.85
C LEU A 274 -10.41 -2.59 9.48
N ALA A 275 -11.44 -2.57 10.33
CA ALA A 275 -12.67 -3.32 10.07
C ALA A 275 -13.39 -2.81 8.80
N VAL A 276 -13.46 -1.49 8.62
CA VAL A 276 -14.04 -0.88 7.42
C VAL A 276 -13.27 -1.28 6.16
N LEU A 277 -11.92 -1.21 6.19
CA LEU A 277 -11.09 -1.56 5.04
C LEU A 277 -11.19 -3.04 4.66
N VAL A 278 -11.30 -3.94 5.64
CA VAL A 278 -11.50 -5.38 5.37
C VAL A 278 -12.87 -5.60 4.72
N THR A 279 -13.92 -4.96 5.24
CA THR A 279 -15.28 -5.10 4.69
C THR A 279 -15.35 -4.52 3.27
N GLU A 280 -14.82 -3.33 3.05
CA GLU A 280 -14.74 -2.71 1.72
C GLU A 280 -13.96 -3.58 0.74
N HIS A 281 -12.86 -4.17 1.19
CA HIS A 281 -12.05 -5.07 0.37
C HIS A 281 -12.86 -6.30 -0.08
N LEU A 282 -13.61 -6.94 0.82
CA LEU A 282 -14.40 -8.14 0.49
C LEU A 282 -15.57 -7.84 -0.44
N ILE A 283 -16.14 -6.61 -0.38
CA ILE A 283 -17.24 -6.20 -1.26
C ILE A 283 -16.75 -5.75 -2.65
N SER A 284 -15.56 -5.15 -2.73
CA SER A 284 -15.11 -4.42 -3.92
C SER A 284 -13.92 -5.06 -4.65
N THR A 285 -13.24 -6.02 -4.04
CA THR A 285 -12.03 -6.61 -4.63
C THR A 285 -12.32 -7.97 -5.23
N SER A 286 -11.89 -8.17 -6.48
CA SER A 286 -12.00 -9.46 -7.16
C SER A 286 -11.10 -10.53 -6.55
N TYR A 287 -11.59 -11.76 -6.54
CA TYR A 287 -10.76 -12.92 -6.28
C TYR A 287 -9.65 -13.08 -7.32
N THR A 288 -8.61 -13.82 -6.97
CA THR A 288 -7.56 -14.13 -7.95
C THR A 288 -8.13 -15.05 -9.03
N ARG A 289 -7.55 -14.97 -10.22
CA ARG A 289 -7.97 -15.86 -11.32
C ARG A 289 -7.86 -17.35 -10.95
N GLU A 290 -6.88 -17.73 -10.13
CA GLU A 290 -6.73 -19.09 -9.62
C GLU A 290 -7.87 -19.49 -8.69
N ALA A 291 -8.27 -18.60 -7.77
CA ALA A 291 -9.42 -18.83 -6.89
C ALA A 291 -10.71 -19.01 -7.69
N GLU A 292 -10.94 -18.16 -8.71
CA GLU A 292 -12.10 -18.28 -9.60
C GLU A 292 -12.13 -19.61 -10.37
N ILE A 293 -10.96 -20.09 -10.86
CA ILE A 293 -10.86 -21.36 -11.55
C ILE A 293 -11.22 -22.53 -10.61
N LEU A 294 -10.70 -22.50 -9.38
CA LEU A 294 -10.97 -23.55 -8.39
C LEU A 294 -12.45 -23.55 -7.94
N ALA A 295 -13.04 -22.35 -7.74
CA ALA A 295 -14.45 -22.23 -7.42
C ALA A 295 -15.35 -22.69 -8.57
N ASP A 296 -15.01 -22.38 -9.83
CA ASP A 296 -15.70 -22.90 -11.00
C ASP A 296 -15.59 -24.42 -11.13
N ASP A 297 -14.41 -25.00 -10.91
CA ASP A 297 -14.20 -26.45 -10.96
C ASP A 297 -15.04 -27.15 -9.92
N PHE A 298 -15.04 -26.64 -8.68
CA PHE A 298 -15.91 -27.13 -7.62
C PHE A 298 -17.41 -27.05 -8.01
N ALA A 299 -17.83 -25.87 -8.52
CA ALA A 299 -19.22 -25.68 -8.92
C ALA A 299 -19.68 -26.66 -9.99
N LEU A 300 -18.88 -26.86 -11.04
CA LEU A 300 -19.20 -27.78 -12.12
C LEU A 300 -19.28 -29.23 -11.65
N GLU A 301 -18.37 -29.66 -10.77
CA GLU A 301 -18.40 -30.98 -10.17
C GLU A 301 -19.63 -31.16 -9.26
N ALA A 302 -19.92 -30.17 -8.39
CA ALA A 302 -21.07 -30.21 -7.49
C ALA A 302 -22.40 -30.23 -8.25
N LEU A 303 -22.52 -29.45 -9.33
CA LEU A 303 -23.70 -29.44 -10.20
C LEU A 303 -23.89 -30.81 -10.90
N HIS A 304 -22.81 -31.40 -11.41
CA HIS A 304 -22.84 -32.69 -12.07
C HIS A 304 -23.31 -33.80 -11.10
N GLU A 305 -22.72 -33.87 -9.91
CA GLU A 305 -23.12 -34.87 -8.87
C GLU A 305 -24.56 -34.68 -8.39
N ALA A 306 -25.00 -33.40 -8.31
CA ALA A 306 -26.37 -33.05 -7.97
C ALA A 306 -27.36 -33.24 -9.12
N GLU A 307 -26.97 -33.72 -10.29
CA GLU A 307 -27.80 -33.81 -11.49
C GLU A 307 -28.51 -32.47 -11.82
N VAL A 308 -27.80 -31.35 -11.68
CA VAL A 308 -28.25 -29.99 -12.01
C VAL A 308 -27.45 -29.49 -13.21
N SER A 309 -28.13 -28.93 -14.20
CA SER A 309 -27.48 -28.47 -15.42
C SER A 309 -26.60 -27.24 -15.15
N SER A 310 -25.32 -27.31 -15.56
CA SER A 310 -24.39 -26.17 -15.52
C SER A 310 -24.68 -25.11 -16.60
N GLU A 311 -25.64 -25.35 -17.52
CA GLU A 311 -26.14 -24.32 -18.44
C GLU A 311 -26.74 -23.11 -17.69
N GLY A 312 -27.30 -23.35 -16.49
CA GLY A 312 -27.78 -22.28 -15.62
C GLY A 312 -26.66 -21.30 -15.24
N LEU A 313 -25.48 -21.79 -14.85
CA LEU A 313 -24.32 -20.98 -14.54
C LEU A 313 -23.77 -20.27 -15.81
N ALA A 314 -23.73 -20.97 -16.94
CA ALA A 314 -23.32 -20.35 -18.22
C ALA A 314 -24.25 -19.20 -18.61
N SER A 315 -25.57 -19.39 -18.49
CA SER A 315 -26.56 -18.34 -18.76
C SER A 315 -26.46 -17.16 -17.83
N PHE A 316 -26.09 -17.37 -16.58
CA PHE A 316 -25.82 -16.30 -15.63
C PHE A 316 -24.58 -15.50 -16.04
N PHE A 317 -23.48 -16.16 -16.44
CA PHE A 317 -22.31 -15.46 -16.97
C PHE A 317 -22.61 -14.67 -18.23
N ASP A 318 -23.38 -15.23 -19.17
CA ASP A 318 -23.80 -14.50 -20.38
C ASP A 318 -24.63 -13.25 -20.04
N TYR A 319 -25.56 -13.37 -19.07
CA TYR A 319 -26.34 -12.22 -18.59
C TYR A 319 -25.43 -11.13 -18.04
N ILE A 320 -24.47 -11.48 -17.18
CA ILE A 320 -23.53 -10.53 -16.58
C ILE A 320 -22.63 -9.89 -17.63
N LEU A 321 -22.09 -10.67 -18.59
CA LEU A 321 -21.28 -10.15 -19.71
C LEU A 321 -22.09 -9.21 -20.62
N GLY A 322 -23.39 -9.50 -20.83
CA GLY A 322 -24.28 -8.60 -21.58
C GLY A 322 -24.48 -7.22 -20.93
N LEU A 323 -24.23 -7.10 -19.63
CA LEU A 323 -24.32 -5.83 -18.90
C LEU A 323 -23.04 -4.97 -18.98
N GLU A 324 -21.87 -5.57 -19.33
CA GLU A 324 -20.60 -4.83 -19.46
C GLU A 324 -20.64 -3.70 -20.50
N GLY A 325 -21.58 -3.69 -21.44
CA GLY A 325 -21.70 -2.72 -22.54
C GLY A 325 -22.76 -1.62 -22.37
N GLY A 326 -23.54 -1.56 -21.30
CA GLY A 326 -24.81 -0.84 -21.39
C GLY A 326 -25.32 0.05 -20.26
N GLY A 327 -24.59 0.30 -19.17
CA GLY A 327 -25.14 1.08 -18.07
C GLY A 327 -24.14 1.81 -17.18
N PRO A 328 -24.58 2.85 -16.44
CA PRO A 328 -23.70 3.65 -15.57
C PRO A 328 -23.25 2.94 -14.28
N ALA A 329 -23.74 1.76 -13.97
CA ALA A 329 -23.31 0.94 -12.84
C ALA A 329 -23.17 -0.53 -13.30
N LEU A 330 -21.94 -1.04 -13.27
CA LEU A 330 -21.67 -2.46 -13.45
C LEU A 330 -22.25 -3.23 -12.23
N PRO A 331 -22.83 -4.44 -12.43
CA PRO A 331 -23.22 -5.28 -11.31
C PRO A 331 -22.05 -5.51 -10.36
N ALA A 332 -22.31 -5.47 -9.06
CA ALA A 332 -21.28 -5.66 -8.04
C ALA A 332 -20.59 -7.04 -8.18
N TYR A 333 -21.32 -8.03 -8.65
CA TYR A 333 -20.79 -9.36 -8.98
C TYR A 333 -19.60 -9.31 -9.96
N LEU A 334 -19.62 -8.41 -10.94
CA LEU A 334 -18.50 -8.20 -11.88
C LEU A 334 -17.21 -7.75 -11.20
N ASN A 335 -17.34 -7.00 -10.11
CA ASN A 335 -16.17 -6.50 -9.40
C ASN A 335 -15.51 -7.59 -8.56
N THR A 336 -16.30 -8.52 -8.01
CA THR A 336 -15.80 -9.58 -7.13
C THR A 336 -15.44 -10.85 -7.90
N HIS A 337 -16.21 -11.18 -8.93
CA HIS A 337 -16.04 -12.37 -9.78
C HIS A 337 -15.98 -11.99 -11.26
N PRO A 338 -14.79 -11.61 -11.79
CA PRO A 338 -14.68 -11.22 -13.18
C PRO A 338 -15.19 -12.33 -14.11
N PRO A 339 -16.29 -12.13 -14.84
CA PRO A 339 -16.77 -13.09 -15.78
C PRO A 339 -15.82 -13.13 -16.98
N SER A 340 -15.80 -14.24 -17.68
CA SER A 340 -15.16 -14.33 -18.99
C SER A 340 -15.98 -15.25 -19.88
N GLN A 341 -15.92 -15.00 -21.17
CA GLN A 341 -16.54 -15.90 -22.15
C GLN A 341 -16.04 -17.33 -21.97
N ALA A 342 -14.76 -17.50 -21.60
CA ALA A 342 -14.18 -18.81 -21.36
C ALA A 342 -14.83 -19.54 -20.16
N ARG A 343 -15.26 -18.84 -19.12
CA ARG A 343 -16.00 -19.42 -17.97
C ARG A 343 -17.40 -19.86 -18.39
N ALA A 344 -18.12 -19.01 -19.14
CA ALA A 344 -19.42 -19.37 -19.71
C ALA A 344 -19.32 -20.59 -20.64
N ASP A 345 -18.35 -20.63 -21.54
CA ASP A 345 -18.12 -21.73 -22.47
C ASP A 345 -17.74 -23.03 -21.74
N LYS A 346 -16.92 -22.95 -20.67
CA LYS A 346 -16.56 -24.09 -19.83
C LYS A 346 -17.80 -24.67 -19.12
N SER A 347 -18.64 -23.79 -18.55
CA SER A 347 -19.87 -24.21 -17.88
C SER A 347 -20.83 -24.89 -18.87
N ARG A 348 -20.94 -24.35 -20.09
CA ARG A 348 -21.77 -24.93 -21.15
C ARG A 348 -21.26 -26.28 -21.66
N ALA A 349 -19.94 -26.45 -21.71
CA ALA A 349 -19.35 -27.73 -22.12
C ALA A 349 -19.51 -28.85 -21.08
N HIS A 350 -19.89 -28.51 -19.85
CA HIS A 350 -20.14 -29.45 -18.74
C HIS A 350 -21.62 -29.78 -18.56
N ALA A 351 -22.52 -29.07 -19.27
CA ALA A 351 -23.99 -29.21 -19.13
C ALA A 351 -24.55 -30.54 -19.63
#